data_ec42c23e882ee08b0c404392ddf9952e
#
_entry.id   ec42c23e882ee08b0c404392ddf9952e
#
_cell.length_a   1.000
_cell.length_b   1.000
_cell.length_c   1.000
_cell.angle_alpha   90.00
_cell.angle_beta   90.00
_cell.angle_gamma   90.00
#
_symmetry.space_group_name_H-M   'P 1'
#
loop_
_entity.id
_entity.type
_entity.pdbx_description
1 polymer ?
#
loop_
_entity_poly.entity_id
_entity_poly.type
_entity_poly.pdbx_seq_one_letter_code
_entity_poly.pdbx_strand_id
1 'polypeptide(L)' 'MSIFLLAEFDCPGDGTCSNQGICDDTVGTCQCDFGFEGNACQGN' A
#
# COMPACT_ATOMS: atom_id res chain seq x y z
N MET A 1 17.93 16.76 9.71
CA MET A 1 17.69 16.43 9.57
C MET A 1 17.12 15.65 9.16
N SER A 2 17.01 15.33 8.92
CA SER A 2 16.48 14.73 8.58
C SER A 2 16.19 13.91 8.27
N ILE A 3 16.18 13.40 8.13
CA ILE A 3 15.88 12.57 7.88
C ILE A 3 15.13 11.95 7.51
N PHE A 4 14.99 11.56 7.06
CA PHE A 4 14.17 11.06 6.62
C PHE A 4 13.57 10.10 6.51
N LEU A 5 13.09 10.10 6.50
CA LEU A 5 12.50 9.08 6.51
C LEU A 5 12.07 8.63 5.31
N LEU A 6 12.44 7.72 4.80
CA LEU A 6 12.07 7.24 3.61
C LEU A 6 11.10 6.23 3.75
N ALA A 7 10.22 6.04 2.82
CA ALA A 7 9.28 4.99 2.75
C ALA A 7 10.02 3.72 2.65
N GLU A 8 10.02 2.97 3.72
CA GLU A 8 10.82 1.78 3.76
C GLU A 8 10.05 0.53 3.51
N PHE A 9 8.74 0.58 3.53
CA PHE A 9 7.94 -0.62 3.39
C PHE A 9 7.23 -0.61 2.06
N ASP A 10 7.44 -1.66 1.29
CA ASP A 10 6.74 -1.79 0.03
C ASP A 10 5.40 -2.42 0.29
N CYS A 11 4.39 -1.93 -0.37
CA CYS A 11 3.08 -2.53 -0.29
C CYS A 11 3.00 -3.70 -1.26
N PRO A 12 2.15 -4.68 -0.95
CA PRO A 12 1.94 -5.76 -1.91
C PRO A 12 1.22 -5.24 -3.15
N GLY A 13 1.13 -6.04 -4.16
CA GLY A 13 0.49 -5.63 -5.40
C GLY A 13 1.40 -4.76 -6.22
N ASP A 14 2.68 -5.14 -6.34
CA ASP A 14 3.69 -4.40 -7.08
C ASP A 14 3.94 -3.03 -6.50
N GLY A 15 3.70 -2.89 -5.19
CA GLY A 15 3.96 -1.62 -4.53
C GLY A 15 2.86 -0.60 -4.74
N THR A 16 1.81 -0.95 -5.46
CA THR A 16 0.75 -0.01 -5.78
C THR A 16 -0.61 -0.49 -5.31
N CYS A 17 -0.65 -1.54 -4.51
CA CYS A 17 -1.90 -2.13 -4.06
C CYS A 17 -2.78 -2.52 -5.24
N SER A 18 -2.14 -3.06 -6.28
CA SER A 18 -2.79 -3.53 -7.51
C SER A 18 -3.59 -2.41 -8.19
N ASN A 19 -3.21 -1.16 -7.92
CA ASN A 19 -3.90 0.01 -8.43
C ASN A 19 -5.36 0.09 -7.97
N GLN A 20 -5.68 -0.62 -6.89
CA GLN A 20 -7.04 -0.65 -6.37
C GLN A 20 -7.08 -0.08 -4.96
N GLY A 21 -6.13 0.76 -4.64
CA GLY A 21 -6.08 1.37 -3.33
C GLY A 21 -4.87 2.25 -3.20
N ILE A 22 -4.61 2.70 -1.99
CA ILE A 22 -3.50 3.58 -1.72
C ILE A 22 -2.54 2.90 -0.78
N CYS A 23 -1.27 2.95 -1.11
CA CYS A 23 -0.25 2.34 -0.29
C CYS A 23 0.13 3.26 0.86
N ASP A 24 0.14 2.69 2.06
CA ASP A 24 0.64 3.40 3.21
C ASP A 24 2.04 2.84 3.48
N ASP A 25 3.04 3.49 2.95
CA ASP A 25 4.39 2.95 2.98
C ASP A 25 5.08 3.21 4.31
N THR A 26 4.43 3.86 5.25
CA THR A 26 5.01 3.98 6.58
C THR A 26 4.84 2.70 7.36
N VAL A 27 3.89 1.88 7.00
CA VAL A 27 3.65 0.59 7.65
C VAL A 27 3.57 -0.55 6.66
N GLY A 28 3.54 -0.26 5.37
CA GLY A 28 3.52 -1.31 4.35
C GLY A 28 2.16 -1.95 4.14
N THR A 29 1.10 -1.21 4.38
CA THR A 29 -0.23 -1.77 4.19
C THR A 29 -0.98 -0.99 3.13
N CYS A 30 -2.01 -1.61 2.58
CA CYS A 30 -2.82 -0.99 1.55
C CYS A 30 -4.16 -0.56 2.11
N GLN A 31 -4.62 0.60 1.68
CA GLN A 31 -5.97 1.06 1.95
C GLN A 31 -6.75 0.83 0.69
N CYS A 32 -7.55 -0.21 0.68
CA CYS A 32 -8.22 -0.60 -0.55
C CYS A 32 -9.37 0.32 -0.88
N ASP A 33 -9.61 0.47 -2.17
CA ASP A 33 -10.77 1.22 -2.62
C ASP A 33 -12.02 0.44 -2.27
N PHE A 34 -13.13 1.15 -2.29
CA PHE A 34 -14.42 0.54 -1.97
C PHE A 34 -14.66 -0.62 -2.92
N GLY A 35 -14.99 -1.76 -2.36
CA GLY A 35 -15.25 -2.94 -3.17
C GLY A 35 -14.06 -3.86 -3.33
N PHE A 36 -12.89 -3.45 -2.86
CA PHE A 36 -11.71 -4.29 -2.97
C PHE A 36 -11.22 -4.70 -1.60
N GLU A 37 -10.57 -5.83 -1.53
CA GLU A 37 -10.10 -6.34 -0.26
C GLU A 37 -8.85 -7.18 -0.46
N GLY A 38 -8.29 -7.64 0.62
CA GLY A 38 -7.08 -8.42 0.57
C GLY A 38 -5.87 -7.55 0.87
N ASN A 39 -4.73 -8.18 1.13
CA ASN A 39 -3.52 -7.45 1.47
C ASN A 39 -3.09 -6.51 0.37
N ALA A 40 -3.32 -6.90 -0.84
CA ALA A 40 -2.89 -6.12 -1.99
C ALA A 40 -4.08 -5.53 -2.73
N CYS A 41 -5.25 -5.57 -2.14
CA CYS A 41 -6.47 -5.06 -2.75
C CYS A 41 -6.78 -5.76 -4.07
N GLN A 42 -6.36 -7.02 -4.19
CA GLN A 42 -6.57 -7.73 -5.44
C GLN A 42 -7.90 -8.47 -5.44
N GLY A 43 -8.58 -8.55 -4.31
CA GLY A 43 -9.84 -9.25 -4.21
C GLY A 43 -11.02 -8.30 -4.26
N ASN A 44 -12.16 -8.81 -4.65
CA ASN A 44 -13.37 -8.00 -4.60
C ASN A 44 -14.61 -8.84 -4.52
#